data_068b03e27bd7df4845dfd11a81047248
#
_entry.id   068b03e27bd7df4845dfd11a81047248
#
_cell.length_a   1.000
_cell.length_b   1.000
_cell.length_c   1.000
_cell.angle_alpha   90.00
_cell.angle_beta   90.00
_cell.angle_gamma   90.00
#
_symmetry.space_group_name_H-M   'P 1'
#
loop_
_entity.id
_entity.type
_entity.pdbx_description
1 polymer ?
#
loop_
_entity_poly.entity_id
_entity_poly.type
_entity_poly.pdbx_seq_one_letter_code
_entity_poly.pdbx_strand_id
1 'polypeptide(L)'
;MGRLLLLSNGHGEDLSGSLLGQALQSEGHAVDALPLVGNGQPYRDAGIDLIGGTQEFSTGGLGYTSLRGRLTELLQGQVVYLLHRLLRLLRISRRYDLVVVIGDVIPVMAAWLCGRPVATYLVAYSSHYEGRLRLPWPCAQCLRSSRFKAVFSRDQLSADDLSSQLRKPVAFLGNPFMDPILRDDRRLPRARRRLGLLPGSRRPELEQNLMLLLDVVEQLPAPLVCSGELQLELALVSTLSDGALSDLVGTRGWSLETSESGAASMLHRDAYRLQVRRGGFAAVLHSSDLLLCMAGTAAEQAIGLARPVLQLVGRGPQFTAGFAEAQRRLLGPTVFCAEGEAGSQSTLERTAALALELLERSHLDRQLRRRCQHEAQNRLGTAGGGARMASSISQLLRASA
;
A
#
# COMPACT_ATOMS: atom_id res chain seq x y z
N MET A 1 -4.21 21.77 -22.89
CA MET A 1 -4.80 21.78 -21.54
C MET A 1 -6.11 21.01 -21.63
N GLY A 2 -6.29 19.95 -20.83
CA GLY A 2 -7.49 19.10 -20.89
C GLY A 2 -8.17 19.00 -19.54
N ARG A 3 -9.44 18.61 -19.51
CA ARG A 3 -10.21 18.33 -18.30
C ARG A 3 -10.35 16.83 -18.08
N LEU A 4 -9.86 16.33 -16.96
CA LEU A 4 -9.72 14.91 -16.65
C LEU A 4 -10.58 14.51 -15.45
N LEU A 5 -11.18 13.33 -15.52
CA LEU A 5 -11.95 12.74 -14.41
C LEU A 5 -11.26 11.48 -13.92
N LEU A 6 -10.83 11.46 -12.65
CA LEU A 6 -10.29 10.28 -12.00
C LEU A 6 -11.42 9.41 -11.44
N LEU A 7 -11.34 8.10 -11.68
CA LEU A 7 -12.23 7.09 -11.10
C LEU A 7 -11.43 6.08 -10.32
N SER A 8 -11.76 5.86 -9.06
CA SER A 8 -11.13 4.89 -8.15
C SER A 8 -12.16 4.08 -7.39
N ASN A 9 -11.74 2.98 -6.78
CA ASN A 9 -12.63 2.03 -6.11
C ASN A 9 -12.02 1.47 -4.83
N GLY A 10 -11.55 2.34 -3.93
CA GLY A 10 -10.99 1.95 -2.65
C GLY A 10 -9.90 2.90 -2.15
N HIS A 11 -9.53 2.75 -0.88
CA HIS A 11 -8.61 3.67 -0.23
C HIS A 11 -7.18 3.65 -0.83
N GLY A 12 -6.67 2.47 -1.20
CA GLY A 12 -5.34 2.34 -1.84
C GLY A 12 -5.33 2.91 -3.26
N GLU A 13 -6.42 2.74 -3.97
CA GLU A 13 -6.65 3.29 -5.31
C GLU A 13 -6.79 4.82 -5.24
N ASP A 14 -7.48 5.35 -4.21
CA ASP A 14 -7.62 6.79 -4.00
C ASP A 14 -6.25 7.44 -3.76
N LEU A 15 -5.36 6.80 -2.99
CA LEU A 15 -3.99 7.29 -2.78
C LEU A 15 -3.21 7.32 -4.09
N SER A 16 -3.21 6.23 -4.86
CA SER A 16 -2.53 6.19 -6.17
C SER A 16 -3.12 7.19 -7.15
N GLY A 17 -4.46 7.34 -7.11
CA GLY A 17 -5.21 8.29 -7.93
C GLY A 17 -4.90 9.74 -7.59
N SER A 18 -4.81 10.08 -6.32
CA SER A 18 -4.50 11.44 -5.87
C SER A 18 -3.09 11.87 -6.30
N LEU A 19 -2.10 10.99 -6.17
CA LEU A 19 -0.73 11.24 -6.60
C LEU A 19 -0.60 11.37 -8.13
N LEU A 20 -1.31 10.53 -8.89
CA LEU A 20 -1.40 10.68 -10.35
C LEU A 20 -2.12 11.98 -10.73
N GLY A 21 -3.17 12.33 -10.01
CA GLY A 21 -3.93 13.57 -10.21
C GLY A 21 -3.08 14.81 -9.99
N GLN A 22 -2.28 14.86 -8.93
CA GLN A 22 -1.30 15.93 -8.71
C GLN A 22 -0.27 16.03 -9.84
N ALA A 23 0.20 14.90 -10.35
CA ALA A 23 1.12 14.90 -11.49
C ALA A 23 0.44 15.44 -12.76
N LEU A 24 -0.82 15.13 -13.00
CA LEU A 24 -1.62 15.67 -14.12
C LEU A 24 -1.89 17.16 -13.96
N GLN A 25 -2.20 17.64 -12.74
CA GLN A 25 -2.34 19.07 -12.44
C GLN A 25 -1.01 19.82 -12.68
N SER A 26 0.12 19.21 -12.33
CA SER A 26 1.46 19.78 -12.58
C SER A 26 1.77 19.91 -14.08
N GLU A 27 1.16 19.10 -14.94
CA GLU A 27 1.22 19.23 -16.42
C GLU A 27 0.18 20.23 -16.99
N GLY A 28 -0.57 20.93 -16.13
CA GLY A 28 -1.50 21.99 -16.51
C GLY A 28 -2.91 21.49 -16.86
N HIS A 29 -3.31 20.28 -16.44
CA HIS A 29 -4.67 19.77 -16.64
C HIS A 29 -5.59 20.13 -15.47
N ALA A 30 -6.88 20.36 -15.76
CA ALA A 30 -7.91 20.42 -14.74
C ALA A 30 -8.33 18.99 -14.37
N VAL A 31 -8.30 18.66 -13.08
CA VAL A 31 -8.51 17.29 -12.60
C VAL A 31 -9.56 17.29 -11.49
N ASP A 32 -10.63 16.52 -11.71
CA ASP A 32 -11.65 16.22 -10.71
C ASP A 32 -11.65 14.71 -10.40
N ALA A 33 -12.14 14.30 -9.24
CA ALA A 33 -12.20 12.89 -8.84
C ALA A 33 -13.64 12.43 -8.49
N LEU A 34 -13.96 11.20 -8.86
CA LEU A 34 -15.21 10.52 -8.52
C LEU A 34 -14.87 9.14 -7.93
N PRO A 35 -14.50 9.03 -6.65
CA PRO A 35 -14.35 7.74 -6.01
C PRO A 35 -15.66 6.96 -6.02
N LEU A 36 -15.66 5.72 -6.49
CA LEU A 36 -16.86 4.89 -6.51
C LEU A 36 -17.17 4.34 -5.12
N VAL A 37 -16.13 3.95 -4.38
CA VAL A 37 -16.17 3.52 -2.96
C VAL A 37 -15.03 4.20 -2.22
N GLY A 38 -15.24 4.51 -0.95
CA GLY A 38 -14.24 5.19 -0.09
C GLY A 38 -14.66 6.60 0.28
N ASN A 39 -13.92 7.22 1.18
CA ASN A 39 -14.20 8.59 1.63
C ASN A 39 -13.55 9.67 0.76
N GLY A 40 -12.63 9.28 -0.13
CA GLY A 40 -11.92 10.21 -1.00
C GLY A 40 -10.95 11.17 -0.29
N GLN A 41 -10.58 10.88 0.97
CA GLN A 41 -9.69 11.73 1.74
C GLN A 41 -8.34 12.01 1.04
N PRO A 42 -7.67 11.02 0.40
CA PRO A 42 -6.42 11.28 -0.33
C PRO A 42 -6.56 12.34 -1.43
N TYR A 43 -7.70 12.42 -2.11
CA TYR A 43 -7.94 13.46 -3.12
C TYR A 43 -8.11 14.85 -2.50
N ARG A 44 -8.85 14.96 -1.36
CA ARG A 44 -8.98 16.24 -0.63
C ARG A 44 -7.64 16.74 -0.15
N ASP A 45 -6.82 15.86 0.44
CA ASP A 45 -5.46 16.19 0.91
C ASP A 45 -4.54 16.63 -0.24
N ALA A 46 -4.80 16.13 -1.45
CA ALA A 46 -4.10 16.50 -2.68
C ALA A 46 -4.65 17.77 -3.37
N GLY A 47 -5.70 18.39 -2.83
CA GLY A 47 -6.35 19.56 -3.43
C GLY A 47 -7.12 19.25 -4.73
N ILE A 48 -7.63 18.02 -4.86
CA ILE A 48 -8.43 17.58 -6.02
C ILE A 48 -9.91 17.57 -5.64
N ASP A 49 -10.73 18.25 -6.43
CA ASP A 49 -12.16 18.38 -6.18
C ASP A 49 -12.89 17.04 -6.35
N LEU A 50 -13.70 16.70 -5.33
CA LEU A 50 -14.54 15.51 -5.35
C LEU A 50 -15.92 15.80 -5.93
N ILE A 51 -16.35 14.97 -6.89
CA ILE A 51 -17.68 15.09 -7.47
C ILE A 51 -18.68 14.25 -6.68
N GLY A 52 -19.48 14.95 -5.86
CA GLY A 52 -20.56 14.40 -5.05
C GLY A 52 -20.10 13.74 -3.75
N GLY A 53 -21.08 13.35 -2.92
CA GLY A 53 -20.84 12.72 -1.62
C GLY A 53 -20.11 11.39 -1.77
N THR A 54 -19.27 11.06 -0.80
CA THR A 54 -18.52 9.80 -0.71
C THR A 54 -19.12 8.95 0.41
N GLN A 55 -19.04 7.63 0.28
CA GLN A 55 -19.52 6.68 1.30
C GLN A 55 -18.51 5.56 1.49
N GLU A 56 -18.19 5.27 2.74
CA GLU A 56 -17.43 4.08 3.13
C GLU A 56 -18.39 2.95 3.49
N PHE A 57 -18.01 1.73 3.15
CA PHE A 57 -18.69 0.52 3.58
C PHE A 57 -17.81 -0.21 4.60
N SER A 58 -18.43 -0.84 5.59
CA SER A 58 -17.74 -1.51 6.70
C SER A 58 -16.75 -2.60 6.27
N THR A 59 -16.92 -3.15 5.07
CA THR A 59 -16.04 -4.15 4.47
C THR A 59 -14.86 -3.55 3.71
N GLY A 60 -14.79 -2.22 3.58
CA GLY A 60 -13.76 -1.52 2.80
C GLY A 60 -13.69 -1.94 1.33
N GLY A 61 -14.81 -2.46 0.75
CA GLY A 61 -14.86 -2.99 -0.62
C GLY A 61 -14.36 -4.44 -0.78
N LEU A 62 -14.01 -5.13 0.31
CA LEU A 62 -13.55 -6.52 0.30
C LEU A 62 -14.67 -7.55 0.51
N GLY A 63 -15.94 -7.13 0.52
CA GLY A 63 -17.09 -8.00 0.75
C GLY A 63 -17.24 -9.16 -0.25
N TYR A 64 -16.59 -9.04 -1.42
CA TYR A 64 -16.57 -10.13 -2.41
C TYR A 64 -15.76 -11.36 -1.96
N THR A 65 -14.97 -11.27 -0.91
CA THR A 65 -14.14 -12.38 -0.41
C THR A 65 -14.92 -13.38 0.43
N SER A 66 -16.14 -13.05 0.90
CA SER A 66 -16.98 -13.96 1.68
C SER A 66 -18.48 -13.79 1.35
N LEU A 67 -19.26 -14.90 1.46
CA LEU A 67 -20.72 -14.85 1.25
C LEU A 67 -21.43 -13.92 2.25
N ARG A 68 -20.96 -13.90 3.51
CA ARG A 68 -21.49 -13.00 4.56
C ARG A 68 -21.17 -11.53 4.23
N GLY A 69 -19.95 -11.24 3.77
CA GLY A 69 -19.57 -9.90 3.33
C GLY A 69 -20.43 -9.38 2.17
N ARG A 70 -20.69 -10.23 1.17
CA ARG A 70 -21.60 -9.89 0.04
C ARG A 70 -23.02 -9.58 0.50
N LEU A 71 -23.56 -10.37 1.41
CA LEU A 71 -24.91 -10.16 1.95
C LEU A 71 -24.98 -8.85 2.77
N THR A 72 -23.97 -8.55 3.54
CA THR A 72 -23.87 -7.33 4.35
C THR A 72 -23.79 -6.09 3.45
N GLU A 73 -23.01 -6.12 2.38
CA GLU A 73 -22.91 -5.03 1.40
C GLU A 73 -24.23 -4.80 0.65
N LEU A 74 -24.91 -5.88 0.26
CA LEU A 74 -26.25 -5.79 -0.35
C LEU A 74 -27.27 -5.14 0.59
N LEU A 75 -27.28 -5.52 1.86
CA LEU A 75 -28.16 -4.96 2.89
C LEU A 75 -27.83 -3.50 3.22
N GLN A 76 -26.56 -3.07 3.06
CA GLN A 76 -26.14 -1.67 3.23
C GLN A 76 -26.49 -0.76 2.03
N GLY A 77 -27.20 -1.27 1.02
CA GLY A 77 -27.62 -0.48 -0.14
C GLY A 77 -26.48 -0.16 -1.12
N GLN A 78 -25.37 -0.89 -1.07
CA GLN A 78 -24.19 -0.67 -1.92
C GLN A 78 -24.55 -0.68 -3.41
N VAL A 79 -25.44 -1.58 -3.85
CA VAL A 79 -25.87 -1.67 -5.25
C VAL A 79 -26.58 -0.38 -5.70
N VAL A 80 -27.49 0.13 -4.88
CA VAL A 80 -28.21 1.38 -5.15
C VAL A 80 -27.24 2.56 -5.18
N TYR A 81 -26.30 2.60 -4.24
CA TYR A 81 -25.26 3.62 -4.20
C TYR A 81 -24.40 3.58 -5.47
N LEU A 82 -23.88 2.42 -5.86
CA LEU A 82 -23.06 2.27 -7.08
C LEU A 82 -23.85 2.64 -8.35
N LEU A 83 -25.14 2.30 -8.41
CA LEU A 83 -25.99 2.70 -9.51
C LEU A 83 -26.14 4.23 -9.61
N HIS A 84 -26.34 4.91 -8.47
CA HIS A 84 -26.37 6.37 -8.42
C HIS A 84 -25.04 6.98 -8.86
N ARG A 85 -23.90 6.38 -8.47
CA ARG A 85 -22.57 6.81 -8.91
C ARG A 85 -22.38 6.65 -10.39
N LEU A 86 -22.82 5.51 -10.96
CA LEU A 86 -22.78 5.26 -12.40
C LEU A 86 -23.63 6.26 -13.16
N LEU A 87 -24.87 6.50 -12.73
CA LEU A 87 -25.76 7.49 -13.36
C LEU A 87 -25.16 8.90 -13.31
N ARG A 88 -24.53 9.27 -12.19
CA ARG A 88 -23.80 10.53 -12.08
C ARG A 88 -22.63 10.58 -13.06
N LEU A 89 -21.81 9.54 -13.11
CA LEU A 89 -20.71 9.43 -14.07
C LEU A 89 -21.18 9.65 -15.50
N LEU A 90 -22.25 8.95 -15.93
CA LEU A 90 -22.81 9.07 -17.28
C LEU A 90 -23.26 10.50 -17.61
N ARG A 91 -23.83 11.21 -16.62
CA ARG A 91 -24.28 12.61 -16.79
C ARG A 91 -23.13 13.59 -16.94
N ILE A 92 -22.06 13.44 -16.11
CA ILE A 92 -20.98 14.42 -16.05
C ILE A 92 -19.85 14.12 -17.03
N SER A 93 -19.67 12.88 -17.47
CA SER A 93 -18.53 12.43 -18.29
C SER A 93 -18.33 13.26 -19.56
N ARG A 94 -19.43 13.81 -20.13
CA ARG A 94 -19.38 14.66 -21.32
C ARG A 94 -18.60 15.97 -21.13
N ARG A 95 -18.35 16.37 -19.88
CA ARG A 95 -17.59 17.58 -19.52
C ARG A 95 -16.07 17.36 -19.49
N TYR A 96 -15.64 16.12 -19.68
CA TYR A 96 -14.25 15.71 -19.58
C TYR A 96 -13.74 15.21 -20.93
N ASP A 97 -12.50 15.51 -21.22
CA ASP A 97 -11.82 15.07 -22.43
C ASP A 97 -11.40 13.60 -22.33
N LEU A 98 -11.03 13.16 -21.12
CA LEU A 98 -10.60 11.79 -20.86
C LEU A 98 -10.93 11.38 -19.42
N VAL A 99 -11.27 10.10 -19.23
CA VAL A 99 -11.47 9.47 -17.93
C VAL A 99 -10.23 8.66 -17.59
N VAL A 100 -9.69 8.85 -16.39
CA VAL A 100 -8.55 8.10 -15.86
C VAL A 100 -9.02 7.15 -14.78
N VAL A 101 -8.90 5.86 -15.02
CA VAL A 101 -9.31 4.80 -14.10
C VAL A 101 -8.13 4.34 -13.26
N ILE A 102 -8.31 4.25 -11.95
CA ILE A 102 -7.36 3.66 -11.01
C ILE A 102 -8.09 2.57 -10.24
N GLY A 103 -7.72 1.29 -10.45
CA GLY A 103 -8.31 0.22 -9.67
C GLY A 103 -8.51 -1.10 -10.40
N ASP A 104 -9.73 -1.61 -10.30
CA ASP A 104 -10.16 -2.95 -10.71
C ASP A 104 -11.20 -2.94 -11.86
N VAL A 105 -11.92 -4.05 -12.01
CA VAL A 105 -12.96 -4.23 -13.05
C VAL A 105 -14.13 -3.25 -12.91
N ILE A 106 -14.49 -2.83 -11.69
CA ILE A 106 -15.69 -2.00 -11.46
C ILE A 106 -15.53 -0.62 -12.10
N PRO A 107 -14.48 0.19 -11.77
CA PRO A 107 -14.25 1.46 -12.43
C PRO A 107 -13.91 1.31 -13.92
N VAL A 108 -13.28 0.19 -14.36
CA VAL A 108 -13.04 -0.09 -15.79
C VAL A 108 -14.36 -0.21 -16.55
N MET A 109 -15.32 -0.97 -16.03
CA MET A 109 -16.65 -1.11 -16.64
C MET A 109 -17.41 0.21 -16.64
N ALA A 110 -17.41 0.94 -15.53
CA ALA A 110 -18.08 2.23 -15.42
C ALA A 110 -17.53 3.24 -16.44
N ALA A 111 -16.21 3.31 -16.60
CA ALA A 111 -15.56 4.16 -17.60
C ALA A 111 -15.86 3.72 -19.04
N TRP A 112 -15.93 2.42 -19.30
CA TRP A 112 -16.33 1.91 -20.63
C TRP A 112 -17.74 2.37 -21.00
N LEU A 113 -18.69 2.32 -20.05
CA LEU A 113 -20.08 2.73 -20.26
C LEU A 113 -20.23 4.24 -20.52
N CYS A 114 -19.36 5.09 -19.98
CA CYS A 114 -19.47 6.53 -20.15
C CYS A 114 -19.13 7.04 -21.56
N GLY A 115 -18.63 6.19 -22.45
CA GLY A 115 -18.38 6.51 -23.86
C GLY A 115 -17.24 7.46 -24.16
N ARG A 116 -16.46 7.87 -23.15
CA ARG A 116 -15.31 8.78 -23.30
C ARG A 116 -14.02 8.01 -23.57
N PRO A 117 -12.96 8.67 -24.08
CA PRO A 117 -11.61 8.11 -24.06
C PRO A 117 -11.18 7.79 -22.64
N VAL A 118 -10.46 6.68 -22.44
CA VAL A 118 -10.04 6.18 -21.12
C VAL A 118 -8.54 5.90 -21.11
N ALA A 119 -7.86 6.32 -20.05
CA ALA A 119 -6.59 5.75 -19.63
C ALA A 119 -6.83 4.97 -18.33
N THR A 120 -6.20 3.82 -18.13
CA THR A 120 -6.41 3.03 -16.92
C THR A 120 -5.11 2.56 -16.31
N TYR A 121 -5.01 2.63 -14.98
CA TYR A 121 -3.99 2.02 -14.16
C TYR A 121 -4.59 0.88 -13.34
N LEU A 122 -4.23 -0.36 -13.71
CA LEU A 122 -4.74 -1.60 -13.11
C LEU A 122 -3.94 -1.95 -11.86
N VAL A 123 -4.18 -1.24 -10.76
CA VAL A 123 -3.42 -1.40 -9.52
C VAL A 123 -3.80 -2.65 -8.72
N ALA A 124 -5.05 -3.13 -8.88
CA ALA A 124 -5.58 -4.26 -8.10
C ALA A 124 -5.10 -5.64 -8.60
N TYR A 125 -4.55 -5.72 -9.81
CA TYR A 125 -4.22 -6.99 -10.44
C TYR A 125 -2.71 -7.15 -10.64
N SER A 126 -2.21 -8.39 -10.39
CA SER A 126 -0.82 -8.74 -10.64
C SER A 126 -0.69 -10.19 -11.10
N SER A 127 0.11 -10.43 -12.14
CA SER A 127 0.46 -11.76 -12.63
C SER A 127 1.33 -12.54 -11.64
N HIS A 128 1.93 -11.85 -10.66
CA HIS A 128 2.70 -12.49 -9.60
C HIS A 128 1.89 -13.37 -8.65
N TYR A 129 0.58 -13.20 -8.57
CA TYR A 129 -0.26 -14.06 -7.72
C TYR A 129 -0.35 -15.49 -8.25
N GLU A 130 -0.53 -15.66 -9.58
CA GLU A 130 -0.82 -16.96 -10.22
C GLU A 130 0.01 -17.24 -11.47
N GLY A 131 1.04 -16.43 -11.76
CA GLY A 131 1.88 -16.54 -12.95
C GLY A 131 1.25 -15.99 -14.22
N ARG A 132 -0.07 -16.11 -14.39
CA ARG A 132 -0.86 -15.50 -15.47
C ARG A 132 -2.06 -14.79 -14.91
N LEU A 133 -2.25 -13.54 -15.33
CA LEU A 133 -3.36 -12.74 -14.86
C LEU A 133 -4.69 -13.22 -15.43
N ARG A 134 -5.64 -13.48 -14.56
CA ARG A 134 -7.02 -13.79 -14.93
C ARG A 134 -7.90 -12.58 -14.63
N LEU A 135 -8.08 -11.73 -15.62
CA LEU A 135 -9.01 -10.60 -15.48
C LEU A 135 -10.44 -11.11 -15.33
N PRO A 136 -11.22 -10.61 -14.35
CA PRO A 136 -12.63 -10.97 -14.23
C PRO A 136 -13.41 -10.48 -15.45
N TRP A 137 -14.40 -11.28 -15.86
CA TRP A 137 -15.31 -10.87 -16.94
C TRP A 137 -16.15 -9.66 -16.51
N PRO A 138 -16.35 -8.62 -17.36
CA PRO A 138 -15.90 -8.45 -18.76
C PRO A 138 -14.69 -7.51 -18.90
N CYS A 139 -13.82 -7.43 -17.90
CA CYS A 139 -12.70 -6.47 -17.85
C CYS A 139 -11.83 -6.51 -19.13
N ALA A 140 -11.41 -7.71 -19.55
CA ALA A 140 -10.56 -7.85 -20.74
C ALA A 140 -11.25 -7.32 -22.01
N GLN A 141 -12.57 -7.53 -22.16
CA GLN A 141 -13.35 -7.02 -23.29
C GLN A 141 -13.39 -5.49 -23.28
N CYS A 142 -13.61 -4.89 -22.11
CA CYS A 142 -13.58 -3.44 -21.97
C CYS A 142 -12.21 -2.87 -22.37
N LEU A 143 -11.12 -3.45 -21.86
CA LEU A 143 -9.76 -3.00 -22.12
C LEU A 143 -9.35 -3.11 -23.60
N ARG A 144 -9.87 -4.11 -24.33
CA ARG A 144 -9.64 -4.25 -25.78
C ARG A 144 -10.33 -3.17 -26.60
N SER A 145 -11.36 -2.52 -26.05
CA SER A 145 -12.09 -1.46 -26.74
C SER A 145 -11.16 -0.31 -27.15
N SER A 146 -11.43 0.30 -28.29
CA SER A 146 -10.72 1.49 -28.80
C SER A 146 -10.87 2.72 -27.90
N ARG A 147 -11.81 2.70 -26.96
CA ARG A 147 -11.98 3.75 -25.94
C ARG A 147 -10.82 3.79 -24.97
N PHE A 148 -10.23 2.64 -24.60
CA PHE A 148 -9.06 2.57 -23.72
C PHE A 148 -7.80 2.92 -24.51
N LYS A 149 -7.38 4.19 -24.43
CA LYS A 149 -6.24 4.74 -25.18
C LYS A 149 -4.89 4.35 -24.57
N ALA A 150 -4.82 4.20 -23.25
CA ALA A 150 -3.67 3.70 -22.53
C ALA A 150 -4.08 2.71 -21.44
N VAL A 151 -3.26 1.70 -21.23
CA VAL A 151 -3.39 0.74 -20.14
C VAL A 151 -2.05 0.64 -19.43
N PHE A 152 -2.05 0.92 -18.13
CA PHE A 152 -0.88 0.80 -17.27
C PHE A 152 -1.10 -0.33 -16.27
N SER A 153 -0.04 -1.07 -15.98
CA SER A 153 -0.03 -2.12 -14.95
C SER A 153 0.77 -1.69 -13.73
N ARG A 154 0.63 -2.44 -12.64
CA ARG A 154 1.35 -2.20 -11.40
C ARG A 154 2.77 -2.78 -11.38
N ASP A 155 3.09 -3.73 -12.24
CA ASP A 155 4.38 -4.39 -12.34
C ASP A 155 4.68 -4.81 -13.78
N GLN A 156 5.97 -5.10 -14.06
CA GLN A 156 6.45 -5.43 -15.40
C GLN A 156 5.88 -6.77 -15.91
N LEU A 157 5.83 -7.80 -15.04
CA LEU A 157 5.29 -9.11 -15.42
C LEU A 157 3.84 -9.00 -15.88
N SER A 158 3.04 -8.21 -15.18
CA SER A 158 1.64 -7.95 -15.54
C SER A 158 1.51 -7.13 -16.82
N ALA A 159 2.43 -6.20 -17.08
CA ALA A 159 2.45 -5.45 -18.34
C ALA A 159 2.66 -6.38 -19.54
N ASP A 160 3.65 -7.25 -19.45
CA ASP A 160 4.01 -8.20 -20.52
C ASP A 160 2.88 -9.22 -20.77
N ASP A 161 2.34 -9.79 -19.70
CA ASP A 161 1.23 -10.75 -19.75
C ASP A 161 -0.05 -10.13 -20.35
N LEU A 162 -0.44 -8.96 -19.85
CA LEU A 162 -1.63 -8.25 -20.34
C LEU A 162 -1.45 -7.76 -21.78
N SER A 163 -0.26 -7.31 -22.17
CA SER A 163 0.02 -6.92 -23.56
C SER A 163 -0.24 -8.08 -24.51
N SER A 164 0.21 -9.28 -24.13
CA SER A 164 -0.04 -10.50 -24.90
C SER A 164 -1.52 -10.88 -24.94
N GLN A 165 -2.22 -10.86 -23.78
CA GLN A 165 -3.63 -11.26 -23.69
C GLN A 165 -4.57 -10.29 -24.38
N LEU A 166 -4.32 -8.98 -24.28
CA LEU A 166 -5.17 -7.94 -24.85
C LEU A 166 -4.86 -7.64 -26.32
N ARG A 167 -3.68 -8.09 -26.81
CA ARG A 167 -3.12 -7.72 -28.13
C ARG A 167 -3.03 -6.20 -28.30
N LYS A 168 -2.60 -5.53 -27.22
CA LYS A 168 -2.52 -4.08 -27.09
C LYS A 168 -1.39 -3.73 -26.15
N PRO A 169 -0.61 -2.66 -26.39
CA PRO A 169 0.44 -2.26 -25.48
C PRO A 169 -0.11 -1.96 -24.07
N VAL A 170 0.49 -2.58 -23.07
CA VAL A 170 0.30 -2.29 -21.66
C VAL A 170 1.65 -1.91 -21.07
N ALA A 171 1.74 -0.77 -20.41
CA ALA A 171 3.00 -0.25 -19.91
C ALA A 171 3.10 -0.33 -18.39
N PHE A 172 4.28 -0.67 -17.89
CA PHE A 172 4.64 -0.47 -16.49
C PHE A 172 5.52 0.78 -16.39
N LEU A 173 5.02 1.82 -15.73
CA LEU A 173 5.70 3.12 -15.60
C LEU A 173 6.14 3.42 -14.15
N GLY A 174 6.06 2.42 -13.27
CA GLY A 174 6.25 2.56 -11.83
C GLY A 174 4.93 2.90 -11.10
N ASN A 175 4.93 2.72 -9.80
CA ASN A 175 3.73 2.91 -8.99
C ASN A 175 3.69 4.31 -8.36
N PRO A 176 2.65 5.13 -8.60
CA PRO A 176 2.54 6.48 -8.04
C PRO A 176 2.68 6.53 -6.52
N PHE A 177 2.12 5.55 -5.78
CA PHE A 177 2.18 5.51 -4.32
C PHE A 177 3.61 5.33 -3.77
N MET A 178 4.56 4.94 -4.61
CA MET A 178 5.98 4.87 -4.25
C MET A 178 6.69 6.24 -4.35
N ASP A 179 6.16 7.16 -5.14
CA ASP A 179 6.83 8.43 -5.43
C ASP A 179 7.16 9.26 -4.17
N PRO A 180 6.24 9.44 -3.19
CA PRO A 180 6.55 10.18 -1.97
C PRO A 180 7.67 9.54 -1.15
N ILE A 181 7.67 8.21 -1.06
CA ILE A 181 8.67 7.46 -0.29
C ILE A 181 10.03 7.46 -1.00
N LEU A 182 10.06 7.22 -2.31
CA LEU A 182 11.31 7.17 -3.07
C LEU A 182 12.00 8.54 -3.20
N ARG A 183 11.25 9.64 -3.10
CA ARG A 183 11.77 11.02 -3.11
C ARG A 183 12.14 11.53 -1.72
N ASP A 184 11.69 10.86 -0.67
CA ASP A 184 11.99 11.25 0.71
C ASP A 184 13.46 10.95 1.02
N ASP A 185 14.19 11.93 1.46
CA ASP A 185 15.60 11.82 1.81
C ASP A 185 15.84 11.77 3.33
N ARG A 186 14.79 11.86 4.14
CA ARG A 186 14.89 11.79 5.60
C ARG A 186 15.49 10.46 6.04
N ARG A 187 16.47 10.55 6.92
CA ARG A 187 17.17 9.42 7.48
C ARG A 187 17.28 9.57 9.00
N LEU A 188 17.23 8.43 9.69
CA LEU A 188 17.55 8.39 11.12
C LEU A 188 19.05 8.40 11.32
N PRO A 189 19.55 8.83 12.51
CA PRO A 189 20.96 8.74 12.85
C PRO A 189 21.51 7.34 12.59
N ARG A 190 22.77 7.25 12.19
CA ARG A 190 23.40 5.97 11.82
C ARG A 190 23.40 5.00 13.01
N ALA A 191 23.01 3.76 12.76
CA ALA A 191 23.03 2.66 13.72
C ALA A 191 23.86 1.50 13.18
N ARG A 192 24.35 0.62 14.06
CA ARG A 192 25.05 -0.60 13.65
C ARG A 192 24.09 -1.57 12.96
N ARG A 193 22.92 -1.81 13.58
CA ARG A 193 21.80 -2.57 13.03
C ARG A 193 20.50 -1.89 13.44
N ARG A 194 19.51 -1.91 12.56
CA ARG A 194 18.19 -1.32 12.86
C ARG A 194 17.06 -2.20 12.39
N LEU A 195 16.16 -2.52 13.31
CA LEU A 195 14.89 -3.19 13.05
C LEU A 195 13.75 -2.18 13.13
N GLY A 196 13.04 -1.99 12.01
CA GLY A 196 11.83 -1.18 11.98
C GLY A 196 10.60 -2.03 12.22
N LEU A 197 9.68 -1.56 13.06
CA LEU A 197 8.41 -2.21 13.39
C LEU A 197 7.25 -1.44 12.79
N LEU A 198 6.39 -2.13 12.02
CA LEU A 198 5.29 -1.54 11.27
C LEU A 198 3.99 -2.30 11.59
N PRO A 199 3.24 -1.91 12.63
CA PRO A 199 2.01 -2.61 13.04
C PRO A 199 0.84 -2.37 12.10
N GLY A 200 0.90 -1.35 11.24
CA GLY A 200 -0.18 -0.93 10.37
C GLY A 200 -0.89 0.33 10.86
N SER A 201 -2.02 0.65 10.23
CA SER A 201 -2.76 1.89 10.51
C SER A 201 -4.25 1.69 10.80
N ARG A 202 -4.81 0.51 10.49
CA ARG A 202 -6.24 0.22 10.66
C ARG A 202 -6.52 -0.32 12.04
N ARG A 203 -7.54 0.21 12.70
CA ARG A 203 -8.02 -0.25 14.00
C ARG A 203 -9.16 -1.27 13.78
N PRO A 204 -9.29 -2.32 14.61
CA PRO A 204 -8.49 -2.64 15.82
C PRO A 204 -7.20 -3.43 15.55
N GLU A 205 -6.89 -3.77 14.29
CA GLU A 205 -5.73 -4.60 13.95
C GLU A 205 -4.40 -3.96 14.35
N LEU A 206 -4.30 -2.63 14.29
CA LEU A 206 -3.11 -1.88 14.72
C LEU A 206 -2.68 -2.26 16.15
N GLU A 207 -3.63 -2.25 17.09
CA GLU A 207 -3.37 -2.55 18.49
C GLU A 207 -2.95 -4.00 18.69
N GLN A 208 -3.64 -4.93 18.04
CA GLN A 208 -3.34 -6.35 18.11
C GLN A 208 -1.96 -6.65 17.51
N ASN A 209 -1.65 -6.06 16.36
CA ASN A 209 -0.37 -6.22 15.70
C ASN A 209 0.76 -5.61 16.52
N LEU A 210 0.56 -4.42 17.10
CA LEU A 210 1.56 -3.78 17.96
C LEU A 210 1.93 -4.70 19.13
N MET A 211 0.94 -5.28 19.80
CA MET A 211 1.20 -6.18 20.93
C MET A 211 2.00 -7.42 20.49
N LEU A 212 1.65 -8.02 19.34
CA LEU A 212 2.41 -9.15 18.79
C LEU A 212 3.87 -8.75 18.43
N LEU A 213 4.07 -7.56 17.88
CA LEU A 213 5.41 -7.06 17.57
C LEU A 213 6.24 -6.84 18.84
N LEU A 214 5.63 -6.35 19.92
CA LEU A 214 6.29 -6.22 21.23
C LEU A 214 6.61 -7.57 21.83
N ASP A 215 5.70 -8.56 21.72
CA ASP A 215 5.95 -9.94 22.16
C ASP A 215 7.17 -10.55 21.43
N VAL A 216 7.38 -10.23 20.12
CA VAL A 216 8.59 -10.63 19.37
C VAL A 216 9.82 -9.89 19.86
N VAL A 217 9.73 -8.59 20.14
CA VAL A 217 10.86 -7.80 20.67
C VAL A 217 11.38 -8.39 21.96
N GLU A 218 10.52 -8.89 22.84
CA GLU A 218 10.88 -9.54 24.10
C GLU A 218 11.64 -10.87 23.92
N GLN A 219 11.57 -11.48 22.73
CA GLN A 219 12.35 -12.68 22.40
C GLN A 219 13.75 -12.35 21.83
N LEU A 220 14.05 -11.08 21.55
CA LEU A 220 15.38 -10.67 21.09
C LEU A 220 16.37 -10.70 22.25
N PRO A 221 17.67 -10.99 22.00
CA PRO A 221 18.69 -10.95 23.05
C PRO A 221 18.82 -9.55 23.67
N ALA A 222 18.45 -9.40 24.93
CA ALA A 222 18.49 -8.14 25.65
C ALA A 222 19.88 -7.43 25.58
N PRO A 223 21.02 -8.12 25.63
CA PRO A 223 22.34 -7.48 25.49
C PRO A 223 22.52 -6.70 24.18
N LEU A 224 21.94 -7.16 23.05
CA LEU A 224 22.06 -6.47 21.78
C LEU A 224 21.28 -5.15 21.75
N VAL A 225 20.14 -5.09 22.44
CA VAL A 225 19.31 -3.88 22.55
C VAL A 225 19.94 -2.90 23.54
N CYS A 226 20.34 -3.38 24.73
CA CYS A 226 20.97 -2.55 25.77
C CYS A 226 22.30 -1.91 25.32
N SER A 227 23.12 -2.66 24.58
CA SER A 227 24.39 -2.14 24.06
C SER A 227 24.24 -1.11 22.95
N GLY A 228 23.03 -0.97 22.39
CA GLY A 228 22.77 -0.14 21.21
C GLY A 228 23.28 -0.76 19.90
N GLU A 229 23.72 -2.03 19.91
CA GLU A 229 24.07 -2.76 18.68
C GLU A 229 22.85 -2.97 17.79
N LEU A 230 21.69 -3.17 18.38
CA LEU A 230 20.39 -3.26 17.69
C LEU A 230 19.49 -2.12 18.15
N GLN A 231 19.19 -1.20 17.24
CA GLN A 231 18.19 -0.16 17.46
C GLN A 231 16.83 -0.61 16.97
N LEU A 232 15.79 -0.33 17.77
CA LEU A 232 14.41 -0.66 17.49
C LEU A 232 13.62 0.63 17.23
N GLU A 233 12.92 0.70 16.09
CA GLU A 233 12.15 1.87 15.67
C GLU A 233 10.71 1.46 15.36
N LEU A 234 9.74 2.07 16.01
CA LEU A 234 8.32 1.86 15.77
C LEU A 234 7.75 3.03 14.96
N ALA A 235 7.34 2.77 13.73
CA ALA A 235 6.57 3.75 12.96
C ALA A 235 5.10 3.64 13.34
N LEU A 236 4.56 4.67 13.97
CA LEU A 236 3.20 4.69 14.47
C LEU A 236 2.40 5.85 13.88
N VAL A 237 1.15 5.57 13.50
CA VAL A 237 0.22 6.58 13.01
C VAL A 237 -0.26 7.50 14.14
N SER A 238 -0.59 8.75 13.79
CA SER A 238 -1.05 9.77 14.76
C SER A 238 -2.42 9.47 15.36
N THR A 239 -3.21 8.59 14.75
CA THR A 239 -4.55 8.22 15.23
C THR A 239 -4.55 7.44 16.55
N LEU A 240 -3.43 6.82 16.93
CA LEU A 240 -3.23 6.24 18.26
C LEU A 240 -2.49 7.24 19.14
N SER A 241 -3.20 7.97 20.01
CA SER A 241 -2.61 8.98 20.91
C SER A 241 -1.63 8.36 21.92
N ASP A 242 -0.78 9.20 22.54
CA ASP A 242 0.17 8.72 23.54
C ASP A 242 -0.52 8.15 24.77
N GLY A 243 -1.64 8.72 25.21
CA GLY A 243 -2.45 8.14 26.31
C GLY A 243 -2.97 6.75 25.96
N ALA A 244 -3.61 6.60 24.80
CA ALA A 244 -4.13 5.30 24.35
C ALA A 244 -2.99 4.27 24.11
N LEU A 245 -1.81 4.72 23.64
CA LEU A 245 -0.64 3.87 23.51
C LEU A 245 -0.15 3.42 24.90
N SER A 246 -0.01 4.35 25.85
CA SER A 246 0.41 4.05 27.23
C SER A 246 -0.50 3.05 27.92
N ASP A 247 -1.83 3.26 27.81
CA ASP A 247 -2.82 2.35 28.38
C ASP A 247 -2.71 0.93 27.75
N LEU A 248 -2.59 0.89 26.43
CA LEU A 248 -2.47 -0.38 25.69
C LEU A 248 -1.23 -1.17 26.13
N VAL A 249 -0.05 -0.56 26.07
CA VAL A 249 1.21 -1.25 26.32
C VAL A 249 1.45 -1.51 27.80
N GLY A 250 0.86 -0.68 28.69
CA GLY A 250 0.89 -0.85 30.15
C GLY A 250 0.30 -2.19 30.60
N THR A 251 -0.65 -2.75 29.86
CA THR A 251 -1.22 -4.09 30.12
C THR A 251 -0.16 -5.20 30.04
N ARG A 252 0.98 -4.96 29.41
CA ARG A 252 2.11 -5.89 29.24
C ARG A 252 3.38 -5.42 29.98
N GLY A 253 3.27 -4.42 30.85
CA GLY A 253 4.40 -3.92 31.63
C GLY A 253 5.36 -3.02 30.84
N TRP A 254 4.99 -2.57 29.65
CA TRP A 254 5.70 -1.54 28.92
C TRP A 254 5.29 -0.16 29.43
N SER A 255 6.22 0.78 29.46
CA SER A 255 5.98 2.17 29.82
C SER A 255 6.33 3.08 28.65
N LEU A 256 5.58 4.17 28.51
CA LEU A 256 5.84 5.20 27.50
C LEU A 256 6.49 6.41 28.18
N GLU A 257 7.69 6.74 27.73
CA GLU A 257 8.40 7.96 28.10
C GLU A 257 8.33 8.95 26.94
N THR A 258 7.84 10.15 27.20
CA THR A 258 7.75 11.22 26.21
C THR A 258 8.75 12.31 26.58
N SER A 259 9.56 12.76 25.60
CA SER A 259 10.49 13.85 25.85
C SER A 259 9.73 15.15 26.14
N GLU A 260 10.30 16.02 26.97
CA GLU A 260 9.71 17.33 27.32
C GLU A 260 9.37 18.18 26.09
N SER A 261 10.08 18.01 24.98
CA SER A 261 9.83 18.67 23.70
C SER A 261 8.68 18.06 22.89
N GLY A 262 8.10 16.92 23.32
CA GLY A 262 7.08 16.18 22.56
C GLY A 262 7.57 15.56 21.24
N ALA A 263 8.84 15.77 20.90
CA ALA A 263 9.40 15.38 19.60
C ALA A 263 9.81 13.91 19.49
N ALA A 264 10.02 13.23 20.63
CA ALA A 264 10.42 11.82 20.67
C ALA A 264 9.72 11.11 21.82
N SER A 265 9.16 9.95 21.55
CA SER A 265 8.61 9.08 22.58
C SER A 265 9.34 7.73 22.53
N MET A 266 9.52 7.09 23.66
CA MET A 266 10.20 5.82 23.80
C MET A 266 9.35 4.84 24.62
N LEU A 267 9.14 3.66 24.09
CA LEU A 267 8.64 2.54 24.87
C LEU A 267 9.81 1.82 25.54
N HIS A 268 9.67 1.50 26.81
CA HIS A 268 10.67 0.75 27.55
C HIS A 268 10.03 -0.32 28.44
N ARG A 269 10.70 -1.44 28.56
CA ARG A 269 10.42 -2.52 29.49
C ARG A 269 11.72 -3.25 29.81
N ASP A 270 12.12 -3.26 31.08
CA ASP A 270 13.38 -3.86 31.53
C ASP A 270 14.59 -3.35 30.70
N ALA A 271 15.17 -4.27 29.93
CA ALA A 271 16.32 -3.99 29.07
C ALA A 271 15.95 -3.46 27.68
N TYR A 272 14.67 -3.55 27.30
CA TYR A 272 14.22 -3.20 25.96
C TYR A 272 13.87 -1.72 25.84
N ARG A 273 14.33 -1.10 24.75
CA ARG A 273 14.02 0.30 24.40
C ARG A 273 13.65 0.37 22.94
N LEU A 274 12.52 1.00 22.63
CA LEU A 274 11.94 1.10 21.32
C LEU A 274 11.54 2.56 21.05
N GLN A 275 12.20 3.19 20.08
CA GLN A 275 11.88 4.56 19.67
C GLN A 275 10.56 4.61 18.92
N VAL A 276 9.63 5.44 19.36
CA VAL A 276 8.34 5.67 18.69
C VAL A 276 8.47 6.86 17.74
N ARG A 277 8.17 6.65 16.47
CA ARG A 277 8.25 7.65 15.40
C ARG A 277 6.86 7.96 14.84
N ARG A 278 6.30 9.10 15.25
CA ARG A 278 5.09 9.64 14.65
C ARG A 278 5.47 10.58 13.51
N GLY A 279 4.82 10.42 12.34
CA GLY A 279 5.19 11.16 11.13
C GLY A 279 6.57 10.82 10.56
N GLY A 280 7.31 9.86 11.16
CA GLY A 280 8.64 9.43 10.76
C GLY A 280 8.67 8.15 9.91
N PHE A 281 7.55 7.74 9.33
CA PHE A 281 7.41 6.47 8.61
C PHE A 281 8.45 6.29 7.51
N ALA A 282 8.62 7.29 6.63
CA ALA A 282 9.61 7.23 5.55
C ALA A 282 11.05 7.10 6.09
N ALA A 283 11.38 7.86 7.16
CA ALA A 283 12.71 7.79 7.77
C ALA A 283 13.00 6.40 8.37
N VAL A 284 11.99 5.76 9.00
CA VAL A 284 12.10 4.37 9.50
C VAL A 284 12.33 3.41 8.34
N LEU A 285 11.51 3.47 7.26
CA LEU A 285 11.67 2.61 6.08
C LEU A 285 13.08 2.73 5.47
N HIS A 286 13.55 3.96 5.26
CA HIS A 286 14.85 4.21 4.64
C HIS A 286 16.03 3.79 5.50
N SER A 287 15.90 3.86 6.82
CA SER A 287 17.00 3.65 7.74
C SER A 287 17.08 2.25 8.33
N SER A 288 16.04 1.43 8.18
CA SER A 288 16.00 0.06 8.71
C SER A 288 16.73 -0.92 7.80
N ASP A 289 17.41 -1.88 8.39
CA ASP A 289 18.07 -2.99 7.70
C ASP A 289 17.11 -4.14 7.45
N LEU A 290 16.10 -4.26 8.32
CA LEU A 290 14.99 -5.20 8.23
C LEU A 290 13.72 -4.52 8.76
N LEU A 291 12.58 -4.83 8.15
CA LEU A 291 11.28 -4.36 8.62
C LEU A 291 10.43 -5.55 9.06
N LEU A 292 10.05 -5.57 10.34
CA LEU A 292 9.04 -6.46 10.88
C LEU A 292 7.68 -5.81 10.66
N CYS A 293 6.92 -6.30 9.66
CA CYS A 293 5.81 -5.56 9.08
C CYS A 293 4.51 -6.36 9.07
N MET A 294 3.47 -5.80 9.68
CA MET A 294 2.12 -6.32 9.66
C MET A 294 1.16 -5.33 8.96
N ALA A 295 1.56 -4.85 7.78
CA ALA A 295 0.78 -3.91 6.99
C ALA A 295 1.04 -4.12 5.48
N GLY A 296 -0.03 -4.15 4.68
CA GLY A 296 0.06 -4.43 3.24
C GLY A 296 0.86 -3.38 2.47
N THR A 297 0.37 -2.15 2.43
CA THR A 297 1.00 -1.04 1.69
C THR A 297 2.40 -0.70 2.22
N ALA A 298 2.61 -0.79 3.55
CA ALA A 298 3.92 -0.54 4.14
C ALA A 298 4.95 -1.60 3.71
N ALA A 299 4.55 -2.88 3.57
CA ALA A 299 5.41 -3.93 3.03
C ALA A 299 5.76 -3.65 1.55
N GLU A 300 4.79 -3.22 0.72
CA GLU A 300 5.05 -2.83 -0.66
C GLU A 300 6.08 -1.68 -0.72
N GLN A 301 5.92 -0.65 0.11
CA GLN A 301 6.83 0.48 0.15
C GLN A 301 8.24 0.09 0.64
N ALA A 302 8.32 -0.83 1.60
CA ALA A 302 9.59 -1.38 2.08
C ALA A 302 10.32 -2.13 0.96
N ILE A 303 9.63 -3.03 0.24
CA ILE A 303 10.20 -3.75 -0.91
C ILE A 303 10.62 -2.79 -2.02
N GLY A 304 9.83 -1.75 -2.31
CA GLY A 304 10.19 -0.71 -3.28
C GLY A 304 11.45 0.08 -2.92
N LEU A 305 11.81 0.15 -1.63
CA LEU A 305 13.06 0.68 -1.12
C LEU A 305 14.20 -0.36 -1.07
N ALA A 306 13.99 -1.53 -1.64
CA ALA A 306 14.91 -2.67 -1.58
C ALA A 306 15.25 -3.11 -0.13
N ARG A 307 14.27 -3.02 0.79
CA ARG A 307 14.40 -3.49 2.17
C ARG A 307 13.73 -4.85 2.33
N PRO A 308 14.41 -5.82 2.96
CA PRO A 308 13.77 -7.10 3.28
C PRO A 308 12.67 -6.89 4.32
N VAL A 309 11.62 -7.68 4.20
CA VAL A 309 10.44 -7.63 5.09
C VAL A 309 10.26 -8.97 5.76
N LEU A 310 10.09 -8.96 7.07
CA LEU A 310 9.67 -10.12 7.85
C LEU A 310 8.22 -9.90 8.30
N GLN A 311 7.37 -10.87 8.04
CA GLN A 311 5.98 -10.93 8.50
C GLN A 311 5.80 -12.05 9.50
N LEU A 312 4.76 -11.94 10.32
CA LEU A 312 4.29 -13.03 11.15
C LEU A 312 2.77 -13.16 11.03
N VAL A 313 2.26 -14.34 11.35
CA VAL A 313 0.82 -14.59 11.35
C VAL A 313 0.18 -13.84 12.53
N GLY A 314 -0.83 -13.03 12.24
CA GLY A 314 -1.60 -12.26 13.20
C GLY A 314 -2.97 -12.86 13.45
N ARG A 315 -3.73 -12.25 14.37
CA ARG A 315 -5.09 -12.67 14.74
C ARG A 315 -6.20 -11.96 13.95
N GLY A 316 -5.86 -10.96 13.17
CA GLY A 316 -6.81 -10.19 12.37
C GLY A 316 -7.09 -10.81 11.00
N PRO A 317 -8.14 -10.36 10.28
CA PRO A 317 -8.53 -10.90 8.99
C PRO A 317 -7.49 -10.64 7.89
N GLN A 318 -6.58 -9.68 8.07
CA GLN A 318 -5.56 -9.31 7.07
C GLN A 318 -4.22 -10.03 7.24
N PHE A 319 -3.94 -10.65 8.40
CA PHE A 319 -2.67 -11.34 8.64
C PHE A 319 -2.84 -12.83 8.93
N THR A 320 -3.73 -13.46 8.19
CA THR A 320 -3.79 -14.93 8.11
C THR A 320 -2.57 -15.48 7.34
N ALA A 321 -2.25 -16.75 7.53
CA ALA A 321 -1.20 -17.42 6.75
C ALA A 321 -1.43 -17.29 5.22
N GLY A 322 -2.69 -17.35 4.79
CA GLY A 322 -3.05 -17.14 3.38
C GLY A 322 -2.78 -15.72 2.87
N PHE A 323 -2.98 -14.71 3.70
CA PHE A 323 -2.66 -13.31 3.34
C PHE A 323 -1.15 -13.09 3.27
N ALA A 324 -0.38 -13.60 4.23
CA ALA A 324 1.08 -13.53 4.21
C ALA A 324 1.66 -14.20 2.95
N GLU A 325 1.14 -15.37 2.58
CA GLU A 325 1.55 -16.06 1.35
C GLU A 325 1.15 -15.29 0.08
N ALA A 326 -0.06 -14.69 0.04
CA ALA A 326 -0.46 -13.84 -1.07
C ALA A 326 0.47 -12.62 -1.21
N GLN A 327 0.84 -11.99 -0.11
CA GLN A 327 1.82 -10.89 -0.11
C GLN A 327 3.21 -11.36 -0.58
N ARG A 328 3.66 -12.51 -0.12
CA ARG A 328 4.94 -13.09 -0.56
C ARG A 328 4.95 -13.34 -2.07
N ARG A 329 3.87 -13.85 -2.65
CA ARG A 329 3.75 -14.01 -4.12
C ARG A 329 3.80 -12.64 -4.81
N LEU A 330 3.03 -11.69 -4.33
CA LEU A 330 2.97 -10.34 -4.90
C LEU A 330 4.31 -9.61 -4.84
N LEU A 331 4.98 -9.64 -3.69
CA LEU A 331 6.15 -8.79 -3.38
C LEU A 331 7.49 -9.52 -3.55
N GLY A 332 7.46 -10.85 -3.71
CA GLY A 332 8.63 -11.64 -4.05
C GLY A 332 9.34 -12.29 -2.86
N PRO A 333 10.45 -12.98 -3.15
CA PRO A 333 11.15 -13.83 -2.19
C PRO A 333 11.94 -13.06 -1.13
N THR A 334 11.87 -11.74 -1.11
CA THR A 334 12.45 -10.88 -0.07
C THR A 334 11.44 -10.49 1.00
N VAL A 335 10.21 -11.00 0.90
CA VAL A 335 9.23 -11.09 1.98
C VAL A 335 9.36 -12.46 2.64
N PHE A 336 9.77 -12.47 3.88
CA PHE A 336 9.91 -13.63 4.74
C PHE A 336 8.71 -13.69 5.67
N CYS A 337 8.32 -14.89 6.08
CA CYS A 337 7.26 -15.10 7.06
C CYS A 337 7.66 -16.22 8.01
N ALA A 338 7.56 -15.97 9.31
CA ALA A 338 7.69 -17.02 10.30
C ALA A 338 6.40 -17.82 10.34
N GLU A 339 6.52 -19.14 10.10
CA GLU A 339 5.39 -20.06 10.13
C GLU A 339 5.01 -20.42 11.57
N GLY A 340 3.73 -20.61 11.82
CA GLY A 340 3.22 -21.09 13.09
C GLY A 340 1.89 -20.43 13.48
N GLU A 341 1.42 -20.76 14.69
CA GLU A 341 0.21 -20.20 15.25
C GLU A 341 0.45 -18.77 15.77
N ALA A 342 -0.52 -17.88 15.49
CA ALA A 342 -0.45 -16.48 15.87
C ALA A 342 -0.29 -16.29 17.39
N GLY A 343 0.83 -15.69 17.80
CA GLY A 343 1.14 -15.38 19.19
C GLY A 343 1.53 -16.60 20.06
N SER A 344 1.78 -17.78 19.47
CA SER A 344 2.37 -18.89 20.22
C SER A 344 3.84 -18.59 20.52
N GLN A 345 4.32 -19.00 21.70
CA GLN A 345 5.69 -18.77 22.15
C GLN A 345 6.72 -19.24 21.13
N SER A 346 6.53 -20.44 20.58
CA SER A 346 7.42 -21.00 19.55
C SER A 346 7.44 -20.22 18.24
N THR A 347 6.34 -19.55 17.87
CA THR A 347 6.29 -18.67 16.68
C THR A 347 6.99 -17.35 16.94
N LEU A 348 6.83 -16.78 18.15
CA LEU A 348 7.52 -15.55 18.54
C LEU A 348 9.05 -15.76 18.58
N GLU A 349 9.52 -16.84 19.20
CA GLU A 349 10.94 -17.21 19.25
C GLU A 349 11.53 -17.43 17.86
N ARG A 350 10.84 -18.17 16.98
CA ARG A 350 11.27 -18.35 15.58
C ARG A 350 11.30 -17.03 14.81
N THR A 351 10.33 -16.15 15.04
CA THR A 351 10.30 -14.83 14.39
C THR A 351 11.49 -13.99 14.83
N ALA A 352 11.82 -13.98 16.12
CA ALA A 352 12.98 -13.26 16.65
C ALA A 352 14.30 -13.85 16.12
N ALA A 353 14.44 -15.18 16.09
CA ALA A 353 15.62 -15.84 15.54
C ALA A 353 15.80 -15.51 14.03
N LEU A 354 14.73 -15.59 13.25
CA LEU A 354 14.74 -15.23 11.82
C LEU A 354 15.04 -13.73 11.62
N ALA A 355 14.53 -12.86 12.49
CA ALA A 355 14.86 -11.43 12.44
C ALA A 355 16.35 -11.17 12.61
N LEU A 356 17.03 -11.85 13.57
CA LEU A 356 18.47 -11.73 13.79
C LEU A 356 19.27 -12.26 12.60
N GLU A 357 18.89 -13.42 12.04
CA GLU A 357 19.52 -13.96 10.83
C GLU A 357 19.41 -12.97 9.66
N LEU A 358 18.22 -12.45 9.41
CA LEU A 358 17.97 -11.52 8.31
C LEU A 358 18.70 -10.17 8.50
N LEU A 359 18.78 -9.67 9.73
CA LEU A 359 19.58 -8.49 10.06
C LEU A 359 21.06 -8.70 9.76
N GLU A 360 21.61 -9.85 10.06
CA GLU A 360 23.00 -10.18 9.73
C GLU A 360 23.18 -10.31 8.21
N ARG A 361 22.31 -11.05 7.55
CA ARG A 361 22.34 -11.23 6.09
C ARG A 361 22.16 -9.92 5.32
N SER A 362 21.35 -8.98 5.80
CA SER A 362 21.20 -7.68 5.14
C SER A 362 22.50 -6.90 5.04
N HIS A 363 23.42 -7.11 5.97
CA HIS A 363 24.77 -6.52 5.96
C HIS A 363 25.79 -7.33 5.18
N LEU A 364 25.80 -8.65 5.32
CA LEU A 364 26.86 -9.53 4.81
C LEU A 364 26.53 -10.16 3.46
N ASP A 365 25.25 -10.50 3.20
CA ASP A 365 24.83 -11.23 2.02
C ASP A 365 24.58 -10.29 0.82
N ARG A 366 25.56 -10.20 -0.08
CA ARG A 366 25.43 -9.43 -1.32
C ARG A 366 24.32 -9.94 -2.24
N GLN A 367 24.04 -11.25 -2.19
CA GLN A 367 23.00 -11.85 -3.03
C GLN A 367 21.61 -11.42 -2.56
N LEU A 368 21.36 -11.39 -1.24
CA LEU A 368 20.12 -10.85 -0.68
C LEU A 368 19.91 -9.40 -1.10
N ARG A 369 20.92 -8.54 -0.97
CA ARG A 369 20.81 -7.13 -1.38
C ARG A 369 20.50 -6.94 -2.86
N ARG A 370 21.19 -7.69 -3.74
CA ARG A 370 20.88 -7.68 -5.19
C ARG A 370 19.47 -8.14 -5.47
N ARG A 371 19.00 -9.18 -4.78
CA ARG A 371 17.63 -9.67 -4.90
C ARG A 371 16.61 -8.61 -4.46
N CYS A 372 16.83 -7.94 -3.32
CA CYS A 372 15.97 -6.84 -2.89
C CYS A 372 15.89 -5.72 -3.95
N GLN A 373 17.02 -5.34 -4.55
CA GLN A 373 17.04 -4.34 -5.62
C GLN A 373 16.28 -4.79 -6.87
N HIS A 374 16.45 -6.05 -7.28
CA HIS A 374 15.75 -6.62 -8.43
C HIS A 374 14.23 -6.65 -8.22
N GLU A 375 13.77 -7.14 -7.05
CA GLU A 375 12.34 -7.17 -6.74
C GLU A 375 11.74 -5.76 -6.65
N ALA A 376 12.46 -4.79 -6.07
CA ALA A 376 12.04 -3.40 -6.02
C ALA A 376 11.76 -2.84 -7.42
N GLN A 377 12.70 -3.03 -8.36
CA GLN A 377 12.58 -2.50 -9.72
C GLN A 377 11.46 -3.16 -10.52
N ASN A 378 11.37 -4.50 -10.48
CA ASN A 378 10.43 -5.25 -11.32
C ASN A 378 8.99 -5.19 -10.82
N ARG A 379 8.78 -5.06 -9.51
CA ARG A 379 7.45 -5.10 -8.89
C ARG A 379 6.90 -3.74 -8.54
N LEU A 380 7.77 -2.80 -8.14
CA LEU A 380 7.35 -1.48 -7.66
C LEU A 380 7.81 -0.35 -8.60
N GLY A 381 8.89 -0.56 -9.34
CA GLY A 381 9.45 0.42 -10.26
C GLY A 381 10.33 1.46 -9.57
N THR A 382 10.63 2.52 -10.31
CA THR A 382 11.48 3.62 -9.86
C THR A 382 10.64 4.88 -9.58
N ALA A 383 11.21 5.84 -8.84
CA ALA A 383 10.58 7.13 -8.57
C ALA A 383 10.11 7.84 -9.86
N GLY A 384 9.02 8.59 -9.77
CA GLY A 384 8.43 9.34 -10.88
C GLY A 384 7.39 8.55 -11.68
N GLY A 385 6.85 7.46 -11.14
CA GLY A 385 5.79 6.67 -11.78
C GLY A 385 4.57 7.51 -12.14
N GLY A 386 4.10 8.34 -11.20
CA GLY A 386 2.99 9.27 -11.43
C GLY A 386 3.28 10.28 -12.55
N ALA A 387 4.48 10.86 -12.57
CA ALA A 387 4.88 11.82 -13.60
C ALA A 387 4.96 11.17 -14.99
N ARG A 388 5.54 9.96 -15.10
CA ARG A 388 5.60 9.24 -16.38
C ARG A 388 4.20 8.86 -16.91
N MET A 389 3.29 8.45 -16.03
CA MET A 389 1.89 8.19 -16.42
C MET A 389 1.20 9.49 -16.86
N ALA A 390 1.37 10.58 -16.11
CA ALA A 390 0.80 11.86 -16.45
C ALA A 390 1.29 12.35 -17.82
N SER A 391 2.59 12.27 -18.08
CA SER A 391 3.17 12.64 -19.38
C SER A 391 2.62 11.78 -20.52
N SER A 392 2.48 10.46 -20.32
CA SER A 392 1.86 9.57 -21.31
C SER A 392 0.40 9.95 -21.60
N ILE A 393 -0.38 10.29 -20.57
CA ILE A 393 -1.78 10.73 -20.71
C ILE A 393 -1.85 12.08 -21.44
N SER A 394 -0.97 13.02 -21.11
CA SER A 394 -0.89 14.33 -21.78
C SER A 394 -0.57 14.22 -23.27
N GLN A 395 0.30 13.28 -23.64
CA GLN A 395 0.60 13.00 -25.06
C GLN A 395 -0.64 12.49 -25.81
N LEU A 396 -1.44 11.61 -25.19
CA LEU A 396 -2.70 11.14 -25.80
C LEU A 396 -3.69 12.27 -26.07
N LEU A 397 -3.81 13.21 -25.13
CA LEU A 397 -4.71 14.36 -25.29
C LEU A 397 -4.26 15.27 -26.43
N ARG A 398 -2.94 15.51 -26.56
CA ARG A 398 -2.39 16.30 -27.67
C ARG A 398 -2.59 15.65 -29.03
N ALA A 399 -2.47 14.32 -29.11
CA ALA A 399 -2.68 13.57 -30.35
C ALA A 399 -4.16 13.47 -30.77
N SER A 400 -5.09 13.77 -29.86
CA SER A 400 -6.54 13.70 -30.07
C SER A 400 -7.19 15.09 -30.33
N ALA A 401 -6.42 16.17 -30.11
CA ALA A 401 -6.82 17.55 -30.36
C ALA A 401 -6.42 17.98 -31.78
#